data_f46480ed185474ad93497d237cd041ac
#
_entry.id   f46480ed185474ad93497d237cd041ac
#
_cell.length_a   1.000
_cell.length_b   1.000
_cell.length_c   1.000
_cell.angle_alpha   90.00
_cell.angle_beta   90.00
_cell.angle_gamma   90.00
#
_symmetry.space_group_name_H-M   'P 1'
#
loop_
_entity.id
_entity.type
_entity.pdbx_description
1 polymer ?
#
loop_
_entity_poly.entity_id
_entity_poly.type
_entity_poly.pdbx_seq_one_letter_code
_entity_poly.pdbx_strand_id
1 'polypeptide(L)'
;SREGQMLEARRSLGLKDGIRPEVVESLFRVILWASRDRQATLRAAVPVRVDPKSIAIVGGHGGMGKCLEKMFLAQGHHVMITDVDTPLTPAEAAGKADVIVVSVPIRSTRQVIESIGPSCAENSLLVDVTSIKSDPVQAMLDSTTANVIGTHPLFGPAINSLQGQRVVMTPARVHDHEWDPWLCDSFKAAGLEVIQSTPEKHDRIMSVVQVLTHYSTEVIGRTMQALDVSIEESLEFTSPIYHMELLMAARHFAQSPDLYSAIEMSNPNTEAVTSAFTRAAEEMRSLIINGDQDGFRTTFGEVSDFFGDFSKKALVESSYLIDRLVERT
;
A
#
# COMPACT_ATOMS: atom_id res chain seq x y z
N SER A 1 -14.18 -17.20 -13.47
CA SER A 1 -12.92 -16.96 -14.20
C SER A 1 -12.33 -18.28 -14.66
N ARG A 2 -11.51 -18.28 -15.72
CA ARG A 2 -10.81 -19.49 -16.22
C ARG A 2 -9.91 -20.11 -15.16
N GLU A 3 -9.29 -19.28 -14.31
CA GLU A 3 -8.50 -19.76 -13.17
C GLU A 3 -9.34 -20.51 -12.14
N GLY A 4 -10.52 -19.99 -11.80
CA GLY A 4 -11.43 -20.66 -10.87
C GLY A 4 -11.86 -22.04 -11.36
N GLN A 5 -12.17 -22.16 -12.64
CA GLN A 5 -12.50 -23.46 -13.27
C GLN A 5 -11.31 -24.45 -13.23
N MET A 6 -10.10 -23.94 -13.47
CA MET A 6 -8.89 -24.77 -13.41
C MET A 6 -8.60 -25.22 -12.00
N LEU A 7 -8.69 -24.35 -10.99
CA LEU A 7 -8.49 -24.72 -9.59
C LEU A 7 -9.50 -25.78 -9.14
N GLU A 8 -10.77 -25.61 -9.49
CA GLU A 8 -11.81 -26.57 -9.16
C GLU A 8 -11.56 -27.95 -9.80
N ALA A 9 -11.15 -27.99 -11.07
CA ALA A 9 -10.76 -29.22 -11.73
C ALA A 9 -9.56 -29.91 -11.06
N ARG A 10 -8.59 -29.14 -10.54
CA ARG A 10 -7.43 -29.69 -9.84
C ARG A 10 -7.77 -30.17 -8.43
N ARG A 11 -8.63 -29.46 -7.71
CA ARG A 11 -9.20 -29.91 -6.43
C ARG A 11 -9.88 -31.28 -6.58
N SER A 12 -10.73 -31.41 -7.59
CA SER A 12 -11.43 -32.66 -7.88
C SER A 12 -10.49 -33.81 -8.26
N LEU A 13 -9.37 -33.50 -8.93
CA LEU A 13 -8.35 -34.51 -9.25
C LEU A 13 -7.62 -34.97 -7.98
N GLY A 14 -7.21 -34.03 -7.11
CA GLY A 14 -6.56 -34.34 -5.84
C GLY A 14 -7.40 -35.25 -4.95
N LEU A 15 -8.71 -35.03 -4.88
CA LEU A 15 -9.62 -35.90 -4.13
C LEU A 15 -9.58 -37.36 -4.61
N LYS A 16 -9.46 -37.59 -5.92
CA LYS A 16 -9.36 -38.96 -6.47
C LYS A 16 -8.07 -39.66 -6.06
N ASP A 17 -7.01 -38.89 -5.82
CA ASP A 17 -5.70 -39.39 -5.42
C ASP A 17 -5.50 -39.36 -3.89
N GLY A 18 -6.57 -39.09 -3.11
CA GLY A 18 -6.52 -39.04 -1.64
C GLY A 18 -5.80 -37.80 -1.09
N ILE A 19 -5.57 -36.78 -1.91
CA ILE A 19 -4.94 -35.54 -1.47
C ILE A 19 -6.02 -34.53 -1.10
N ARG A 20 -5.84 -33.83 0.04
CA ARG A 20 -6.79 -32.79 0.46
C ARG A 20 -6.90 -31.70 -0.63
N PRO A 21 -8.12 -31.29 -1.03
CA PRO A 21 -8.34 -30.30 -2.10
C PRO A 21 -7.62 -28.96 -1.88
N GLU A 22 -7.54 -28.53 -0.60
CA GLU A 22 -6.90 -27.28 -0.19
C GLU A 22 -5.38 -27.29 -0.47
N VAL A 23 -4.74 -28.46 -0.28
CA VAL A 23 -3.30 -28.62 -0.59
C VAL A 23 -3.06 -28.48 -2.08
N VAL A 24 -3.89 -29.15 -2.90
CA VAL A 24 -3.80 -29.05 -4.36
C VAL A 24 -4.05 -27.63 -4.83
N GLU A 25 -5.06 -26.96 -4.29
CA GLU A 25 -5.35 -25.56 -4.61
C GLU A 25 -4.17 -24.65 -4.30
N SER A 26 -3.54 -24.84 -3.13
CA SER A 26 -2.39 -24.04 -2.71
C SER A 26 -1.20 -24.18 -3.65
N LEU A 27 -0.87 -25.39 -4.05
CA LEU A 27 0.20 -25.65 -5.01
C LEU A 27 -0.06 -24.95 -6.35
N PHE A 28 -1.28 -25.05 -6.86
CA PHE A 28 -1.65 -24.43 -8.12
C PHE A 28 -1.72 -22.90 -8.03
N ARG A 29 -2.13 -22.32 -6.90
CA ARG A 29 -2.08 -20.87 -6.67
C ARG A 29 -0.65 -20.33 -6.73
N VAL A 30 0.32 -21.04 -6.12
CA VAL A 30 1.74 -20.68 -6.19
C VAL A 30 2.26 -20.77 -7.63
N ILE A 31 1.94 -21.84 -8.36
CA ILE A 31 2.34 -22.02 -9.77
C ILE A 31 1.75 -20.91 -10.64
N LEU A 32 0.47 -20.58 -10.47
CA LEU A 32 -0.20 -19.50 -11.22
C LEU A 32 0.41 -18.14 -10.91
N TRP A 33 0.71 -17.88 -9.63
CA TRP A 33 1.37 -16.64 -9.23
C TRP A 33 2.76 -16.52 -9.87
N ALA A 34 3.59 -17.56 -9.76
CA ALA A 34 4.91 -17.58 -10.37
C ALA A 34 4.87 -17.42 -11.90
N SER A 35 3.88 -18.04 -12.56
CA SER A 35 3.65 -17.89 -13.99
C SER A 35 3.28 -16.46 -14.37
N ARG A 36 2.39 -15.80 -13.60
CA ARG A 36 2.01 -14.40 -13.81
C ARG A 36 3.18 -13.46 -13.59
N ASP A 37 3.94 -13.65 -12.51
CA ASP A 37 5.14 -12.87 -12.21
C ASP A 37 6.17 -12.98 -13.35
N ARG A 38 6.41 -14.20 -13.85
CA ARG A 38 7.30 -14.42 -15.00
C ARG A 38 6.76 -13.78 -16.28
N GLN A 39 5.46 -13.86 -16.55
CA GLN A 39 4.83 -13.22 -17.70
C GLN A 39 4.91 -11.69 -17.61
N ALA A 40 4.73 -11.11 -16.42
CA ALA A 40 4.89 -9.67 -16.20
C ALA A 40 6.33 -9.23 -16.47
N THR A 41 7.32 -9.98 -15.96
CA THR A 41 8.75 -9.73 -16.23
C THR A 41 9.05 -9.80 -17.74
N LEU A 42 8.48 -10.77 -18.46
CA LEU A 42 8.67 -10.91 -19.90
C LEU A 42 7.94 -9.80 -20.69
N ARG A 43 6.78 -9.35 -20.23
CA ARG A 43 6.06 -8.23 -20.85
C ARG A 43 6.77 -6.90 -20.63
N ALA A 44 7.33 -6.69 -19.45
CA ALA A 44 8.16 -5.51 -19.14
C ALA A 44 9.47 -5.50 -19.97
N ALA A 45 9.97 -6.68 -20.37
CA ALA A 45 11.14 -6.81 -21.25
C ALA A 45 10.78 -6.64 -22.76
N VAL A 46 9.49 -6.68 -23.13
CA VAL A 46 9.04 -6.24 -24.45
C VAL A 46 8.91 -4.73 -24.36
N PRO A 47 9.67 -3.94 -25.16
CA PRO A 47 9.53 -2.49 -25.12
C PRO A 47 8.06 -2.15 -25.39
N VAL A 48 7.33 -1.75 -24.36
CA VAL A 48 6.13 -0.95 -24.56
C VAL A 48 6.67 0.24 -25.34
N ARG A 49 6.10 0.54 -26.52
CA ARG A 49 6.45 1.73 -27.28
C ARG A 49 5.93 2.95 -26.53
N VAL A 50 6.54 3.20 -25.39
CA VAL A 50 6.42 4.45 -24.67
C VAL A 50 7.58 5.28 -25.19
N ASP A 51 7.31 6.46 -25.70
CA ASP A 51 8.38 7.37 -26.09
C ASP A 51 9.32 7.56 -24.89
N PRO A 52 10.63 7.32 -25.05
CA PRO A 52 11.57 7.44 -23.94
C PRO A 52 11.47 8.84 -23.37
N LYS A 53 11.28 8.95 -22.05
CA LYS A 53 11.24 10.21 -21.31
C LYS A 53 12.48 10.31 -20.44
N SER A 54 12.92 11.53 -20.17
CA SER A 54 13.90 11.83 -19.13
C SER A 54 13.17 11.96 -17.79
N ILE A 55 13.56 11.15 -16.80
CA ILE A 55 12.91 11.07 -15.50
C ILE A 55 13.90 11.44 -14.41
N ALA A 56 13.61 12.44 -13.60
CA ALA A 56 14.37 12.78 -12.40
C ALA A 56 13.68 12.18 -11.18
N ILE A 57 14.39 11.40 -10.38
CA ILE A 57 13.90 10.86 -9.10
C ILE A 57 14.63 11.58 -7.96
N VAL A 58 13.91 12.44 -7.26
CA VAL A 58 14.39 13.16 -6.07
C VAL A 58 14.19 12.27 -4.84
N GLY A 59 15.27 11.96 -4.13
CA GLY A 59 15.28 10.93 -3.09
C GLY A 59 15.49 9.52 -3.67
N GLY A 60 16.24 9.42 -4.77
CA GLY A 60 16.41 8.17 -5.53
C GLY A 60 17.21 7.10 -4.81
N HIS A 61 18.04 7.42 -3.81
CA HIS A 61 18.76 6.45 -2.99
C HIS A 61 17.88 5.76 -1.95
N GLY A 62 16.68 6.29 -1.69
CA GLY A 62 15.68 5.66 -0.84
C GLY A 62 15.13 4.34 -1.42
N GLY A 63 14.49 3.54 -0.59
CA GLY A 63 13.95 2.24 -1.03
C GLY A 63 12.92 2.36 -2.14
N MET A 64 11.97 3.30 -2.04
CA MET A 64 10.96 3.53 -3.08
C MET A 64 11.58 4.16 -4.34
N GLY A 65 12.52 5.09 -4.17
CA GLY A 65 13.28 5.68 -5.29
C GLY A 65 13.96 4.61 -6.15
N LYS A 66 14.67 3.66 -5.53
CA LYS A 66 15.31 2.51 -6.22
C LYS A 66 14.29 1.58 -6.90
N CYS A 67 13.13 1.38 -6.29
CA CYS A 67 12.06 0.58 -6.89
C CYS A 67 11.54 1.24 -8.19
N LEU A 68 11.31 2.54 -8.16
CA LEU A 68 10.86 3.33 -9.31
C LEU A 68 11.95 3.47 -10.38
N GLU A 69 13.20 3.69 -9.98
CA GLU A 69 14.36 3.68 -10.90
C GLU A 69 14.40 2.40 -11.72
N LYS A 70 14.34 1.25 -11.04
CA LYS A 70 14.34 -0.06 -11.70
C LYS A 70 13.16 -0.22 -12.65
N MET A 71 11.99 0.24 -12.25
CA MET A 71 10.77 0.20 -13.07
C MET A 71 10.93 1.02 -14.35
N PHE A 72 11.34 2.26 -14.25
CA PHE A 72 11.47 3.16 -15.39
C PHE A 72 12.62 2.78 -16.32
N LEU A 73 13.76 2.34 -15.79
CA LEU A 73 14.87 1.82 -16.60
C LEU A 73 14.44 0.58 -17.40
N ALA A 74 13.66 -0.32 -16.80
CA ALA A 74 13.14 -1.51 -17.49
C ALA A 74 12.19 -1.16 -18.64
N GLN A 75 11.56 0.02 -18.60
CA GLN A 75 10.69 0.55 -19.68
C GLN A 75 11.45 1.35 -20.74
N GLY A 76 12.78 1.51 -20.59
CA GLY A 76 13.63 2.20 -21.57
C GLY A 76 13.69 3.72 -21.40
N HIS A 77 13.28 4.24 -20.24
CA HIS A 77 13.42 5.68 -19.91
C HIS A 77 14.84 6.03 -19.47
N HIS A 78 15.21 7.30 -19.61
CA HIS A 78 16.46 7.87 -19.10
C HIS A 78 16.23 8.36 -17.67
N VAL A 79 16.82 7.69 -16.67
CA VAL A 79 16.61 8.03 -15.26
C VAL A 79 17.83 8.78 -14.70
N MET A 80 17.55 9.92 -14.10
CA MET A 80 18.49 10.72 -13.30
C MET A 80 18.13 10.61 -11.83
N ILE A 81 19.10 10.23 -11.00
CA ILE A 81 18.94 10.17 -9.55
C ILE A 81 19.51 11.41 -8.90
N THR A 82 18.76 12.00 -7.98
CA THR A 82 19.25 13.04 -7.08
C THR A 82 18.85 12.73 -5.65
N ASP A 83 19.79 12.95 -4.75
CA ASP A 83 19.66 12.75 -3.32
C ASP A 83 20.59 13.71 -2.58
N VAL A 84 20.60 13.67 -1.23
CA VAL A 84 21.40 14.56 -0.39
C VAL A 84 22.92 14.44 -0.63
N ASP A 85 23.37 13.31 -1.14
CA ASP A 85 24.79 12.96 -1.38
C ASP A 85 25.18 12.94 -2.87
N THR A 86 24.27 13.33 -3.77
CA THR A 86 24.55 13.39 -5.21
C THR A 86 25.11 14.77 -5.63
N PRO A 87 26.03 14.82 -6.62
CA PRO A 87 26.51 16.10 -7.16
C PRO A 87 25.45 16.85 -7.95
N LEU A 88 24.46 16.14 -8.55
CA LEU A 88 23.33 16.75 -9.26
C LEU A 88 22.29 17.19 -8.24
N THR A 89 21.98 18.47 -8.21
CA THR A 89 20.97 19.01 -7.30
C THR A 89 19.55 18.67 -7.76
N PRO A 90 18.57 18.59 -6.84
CA PRO A 90 17.16 18.37 -7.20
C PRO A 90 16.61 19.38 -8.20
N ALA A 91 16.94 20.67 -8.07
CA ALA A 91 16.49 21.72 -8.97
C ALA A 91 17.10 21.61 -10.37
N GLU A 92 18.38 21.26 -10.47
CA GLU A 92 19.04 21.02 -11.77
C GLU A 92 18.46 19.79 -12.48
N ALA A 93 18.14 18.73 -11.73
CA ALA A 93 17.50 17.55 -12.28
C ALA A 93 16.08 17.85 -12.76
N ALA A 94 15.30 18.61 -11.97
CA ALA A 94 13.95 19.03 -12.33
C ALA A 94 13.91 19.86 -13.61
N GLY A 95 14.87 20.78 -13.81
CA GLY A 95 14.96 21.61 -15.02
C GLY A 95 15.38 20.86 -16.29
N LYS A 96 15.81 19.59 -16.17
CA LYS A 96 16.27 18.77 -17.31
C LYS A 96 15.35 17.60 -17.64
N ALA A 97 14.38 17.32 -16.78
CA ALA A 97 13.54 16.13 -16.90
C ALA A 97 12.17 16.44 -17.49
N ASP A 98 11.64 15.48 -18.26
CA ASP A 98 10.24 15.49 -18.70
C ASP A 98 9.30 15.12 -17.54
N VAL A 99 9.77 14.24 -16.64
CA VAL A 99 9.02 13.77 -15.46
C VAL A 99 9.87 13.89 -14.21
N ILE A 100 9.36 14.52 -13.19
CA ILE A 100 10.02 14.71 -11.91
C ILE A 100 9.23 13.93 -10.84
N VAL A 101 9.87 12.96 -10.18
CA VAL A 101 9.28 12.12 -9.16
C VAL A 101 9.88 12.45 -7.80
N VAL A 102 9.06 12.95 -6.88
CA VAL A 102 9.48 13.26 -5.51
C VAL A 102 9.25 12.04 -4.62
N SER A 103 10.35 11.39 -4.19
CA SER A 103 10.38 10.16 -3.41
C SER A 103 11.20 10.35 -2.12
N VAL A 104 10.88 11.39 -1.36
CA VAL A 104 11.52 11.76 -0.10
C VAL A 104 10.61 11.46 1.10
N PRO A 105 11.13 11.44 2.35
CA PRO A 105 10.28 11.28 3.53
C PRO A 105 9.13 12.29 3.57
N ILE A 106 7.96 11.85 4.05
CA ILE A 106 6.71 12.66 4.08
C ILE A 106 6.96 14.05 4.67
N ARG A 107 7.69 14.13 5.79
CA ARG A 107 7.99 15.40 6.49
C ARG A 107 8.79 16.39 5.64
N SER A 108 9.57 15.92 4.67
CA SER A 108 10.39 16.74 3.80
C SER A 108 9.73 17.05 2.45
N THR A 109 8.63 16.35 2.13
CA THR A 109 8.03 16.37 0.80
C THR A 109 7.62 17.78 0.37
N ARG A 110 6.88 18.52 1.21
CA ARG A 110 6.46 19.88 0.92
C ARG A 110 7.65 20.79 0.62
N GLN A 111 8.65 20.81 1.51
CA GLN A 111 9.84 21.66 1.35
C GLN A 111 10.62 21.34 0.07
N VAL A 112 10.75 20.07 -0.26
CA VAL A 112 11.43 19.64 -1.49
C VAL A 112 10.62 20.09 -2.72
N ILE A 113 9.31 19.86 -2.73
CA ILE A 113 8.42 20.31 -3.81
C ILE A 113 8.53 21.81 -4.02
N GLU A 114 8.45 22.62 -2.97
CA GLU A 114 8.56 24.09 -3.03
C GLU A 114 9.94 24.53 -3.57
N SER A 115 11.00 23.80 -3.27
CA SER A 115 12.35 24.12 -3.73
C SER A 115 12.59 23.79 -5.21
N ILE A 116 11.97 22.74 -5.74
CA ILE A 116 12.19 22.28 -7.12
C ILE A 116 11.12 22.79 -8.10
N GLY A 117 9.92 23.10 -7.60
CA GLY A 117 8.78 23.52 -8.41
C GLY A 117 9.08 24.63 -9.40
N PRO A 118 9.78 25.73 -9.01
CA PRO A 118 10.17 26.80 -9.93
C PRO A 118 11.11 26.37 -11.07
N SER A 119 11.78 25.21 -10.94
CA SER A 119 12.70 24.68 -11.95
C SER A 119 12.00 23.74 -12.93
N CYS A 120 10.78 23.27 -12.64
CA CYS A 120 10.02 22.41 -13.53
C CYS A 120 9.58 23.16 -14.80
N ALA A 121 9.77 22.57 -15.96
CA ALA A 121 9.27 23.14 -17.21
C ALA A 121 7.73 23.05 -17.26
N GLU A 122 7.07 24.00 -17.91
CA GLU A 122 5.60 24.05 -17.99
C GLU A 122 4.98 22.78 -18.59
N ASN A 123 5.64 22.20 -19.59
CA ASN A 123 5.22 20.95 -20.24
C ASN A 123 5.68 19.68 -19.53
N SER A 124 6.46 19.79 -18.45
CA SER A 124 6.89 18.63 -17.65
C SER A 124 5.77 18.11 -16.74
N LEU A 125 5.99 16.94 -16.16
CA LEU A 125 5.10 16.32 -15.17
C LEU A 125 5.79 16.24 -13.81
N LEU A 126 5.22 16.87 -12.79
CA LEU A 126 5.64 16.72 -11.39
C LEU A 126 4.75 15.71 -10.67
N VAL A 127 5.38 14.71 -10.05
CA VAL A 127 4.73 13.57 -9.36
C VAL A 127 5.33 13.42 -7.98
N ASP A 128 4.51 13.13 -6.97
CA ASP A 128 4.96 12.63 -5.66
C ASP A 128 4.56 11.17 -5.45
N VAL A 129 5.20 10.48 -4.51
CA VAL A 129 4.88 9.08 -4.16
C VAL A 129 4.63 8.90 -2.66
N THR A 130 4.21 9.94 -1.97
CA THR A 130 3.95 9.91 -0.53
C THR A 130 2.65 9.21 -0.16
N SER A 131 2.52 8.85 1.11
CA SER A 131 1.32 8.18 1.63
C SER A 131 0.13 9.11 1.90
N ILE A 132 0.30 10.42 1.78
CA ILE A 132 -0.75 11.44 1.86
C ILE A 132 -0.82 12.20 0.54
N LYS A 133 -1.99 12.75 0.19
CA LYS A 133 -2.17 13.40 -1.13
C LYS A 133 -2.55 14.86 -1.05
N SER A 134 -3.42 15.28 -0.15
CA SER A 134 -3.94 16.65 -0.14
C SER A 134 -2.81 17.69 -0.01
N ASP A 135 -1.90 17.49 0.95
CA ASP A 135 -0.81 18.45 1.20
C ASP A 135 0.26 18.47 0.09
N PRO A 136 0.81 17.32 -0.36
CA PRO A 136 1.80 17.33 -1.46
C PRO A 136 1.23 17.83 -2.78
N VAL A 137 0.01 17.45 -3.13
CA VAL A 137 -0.63 17.92 -4.38
C VAL A 137 -0.84 19.42 -4.34
N GLN A 138 -1.32 19.97 -3.22
CA GLN A 138 -1.45 21.42 -3.08
C GLN A 138 -0.09 22.13 -3.17
N ALA A 139 0.95 21.59 -2.53
CA ALA A 139 2.30 22.14 -2.63
C ALA A 139 2.83 22.15 -4.08
N MET A 140 2.57 21.06 -4.84
CA MET A 140 2.94 21.01 -6.27
C MET A 140 2.18 22.06 -7.08
N LEU A 141 0.85 22.20 -6.85
CA LEU A 141 0.03 23.19 -7.55
C LEU A 141 0.47 24.63 -7.31
N ASP A 142 0.94 24.93 -6.09
CA ASP A 142 1.35 26.27 -5.68
C ASP A 142 2.77 26.63 -6.16
N SER A 143 3.64 25.63 -6.34
CA SER A 143 5.07 25.86 -6.61
C SER A 143 5.48 25.80 -8.08
N THR A 144 4.64 25.28 -8.97
CA THR A 144 4.96 25.18 -10.39
C THR A 144 3.75 25.43 -11.29
N THR A 145 3.99 25.73 -12.57
CA THR A 145 2.98 25.73 -13.64
C THR A 145 2.94 24.40 -14.41
N ALA A 146 3.83 23.46 -14.13
CA ALA A 146 3.89 22.15 -14.76
C ALA A 146 2.62 21.31 -14.52
N ASN A 147 2.50 20.20 -15.25
CA ASN A 147 1.47 19.19 -14.97
C ASN A 147 1.71 18.56 -13.60
N VAL A 148 0.64 18.23 -12.88
CA VAL A 148 0.69 17.73 -11.51
C VAL A 148 -0.19 16.49 -11.36
N ILE A 149 0.41 15.37 -10.96
CA ILE A 149 -0.29 14.14 -10.60
C ILE A 149 0.28 13.62 -9.29
N GLY A 150 -0.53 13.58 -8.25
CA GLY A 150 -0.15 12.90 -7.02
C GLY A 150 -0.24 11.38 -7.20
N THR A 151 0.69 10.62 -6.61
CA THR A 151 0.60 9.16 -6.59
C THR A 151 0.88 8.59 -5.21
N HIS A 152 0.38 7.38 -4.97
CA HIS A 152 0.67 6.63 -3.76
C HIS A 152 0.76 5.14 -4.07
N PRO A 153 1.97 4.56 -4.17
CA PRO A 153 2.17 3.12 -4.18
C PRO A 153 1.71 2.51 -2.85
N LEU A 154 0.69 1.63 -2.88
CA LEU A 154 0.13 1.00 -1.67
C LEU A 154 0.98 -0.21 -1.23
N PHE A 155 2.28 -0.10 -1.34
CA PHE A 155 3.24 -1.14 -0.98
C PHE A 155 4.57 -0.54 -0.54
N GLY A 156 5.30 -1.25 0.33
CA GLY A 156 6.65 -0.86 0.72
C GLY A 156 7.70 -1.34 -0.28
N PRO A 157 8.93 -0.79 -0.22
CA PRO A 157 10.00 -1.11 -1.18
C PRO A 157 10.54 -2.55 -1.08
N ALA A 158 10.24 -3.28 -0.02
CA ALA A 158 10.71 -4.65 0.22
C ALA A 158 9.87 -5.74 -0.46
N ILE A 159 9.04 -5.38 -1.45
CA ILE A 159 8.25 -6.36 -2.21
C ILE A 159 9.12 -7.09 -3.24
N ASN A 160 8.79 -8.35 -3.50
CA ASN A 160 9.49 -9.17 -4.48
C ASN A 160 9.07 -8.91 -5.92
N SER A 161 7.84 -8.41 -6.14
CA SER A 161 7.26 -8.16 -7.45
C SER A 161 6.25 -7.03 -7.40
N LEU A 162 6.20 -6.23 -8.47
CA LEU A 162 5.18 -5.19 -8.69
C LEU A 162 3.85 -5.79 -9.18
N GLN A 163 3.85 -7.04 -9.66
CA GLN A 163 2.67 -7.67 -10.24
C GLN A 163 1.52 -7.76 -9.24
N GLY A 164 0.38 -7.13 -9.58
CA GLY A 164 -0.83 -7.09 -8.77
C GLY A 164 -0.76 -6.15 -7.56
N GLN A 165 0.34 -5.41 -7.39
CA GLN A 165 0.40 -4.32 -6.41
C GLN A 165 -0.42 -3.12 -6.90
N ARG A 166 -0.84 -2.26 -5.98
CA ARG A 166 -1.72 -1.14 -6.29
C ARG A 166 -1.00 0.20 -6.17
N VAL A 167 -1.36 1.12 -7.06
CA VAL A 167 -0.95 2.52 -6.98
C VAL A 167 -2.18 3.40 -7.16
N VAL A 168 -2.34 4.39 -6.29
CA VAL A 168 -3.36 5.42 -6.46
C VAL A 168 -2.76 6.57 -7.26
N MET A 169 -3.53 7.12 -8.21
CA MET A 169 -3.23 8.32 -8.96
C MET A 169 -4.29 9.38 -8.66
N THR A 170 -3.84 10.60 -8.42
CA THR A 170 -4.69 11.77 -8.17
C THR A 170 -4.29 12.93 -9.10
N PRO A 171 -4.73 12.90 -10.38
CA PRO A 171 -4.48 14.00 -11.31
C PRO A 171 -5.10 15.30 -10.79
N ALA A 172 -4.30 16.39 -10.77
CA ALA A 172 -4.73 17.67 -10.22
C ALA A 172 -4.60 18.81 -11.22
N ARG A 173 -3.54 18.85 -12.02
CA ARG A 173 -3.38 19.73 -13.16
C ARG A 173 -2.78 18.96 -14.31
N VAL A 174 -3.52 18.81 -15.40
CA VAL A 174 -3.07 18.12 -16.60
C VAL A 174 -3.46 18.99 -17.79
N HIS A 175 -2.52 19.81 -18.26
CA HIS A 175 -2.73 20.68 -19.43
C HIS A 175 -2.71 19.87 -20.73
N ASP A 176 -1.78 18.88 -20.80
CA ASP A 176 -1.65 17.97 -21.91
C ASP A 176 -2.33 16.66 -21.58
N HIS A 177 -3.27 16.24 -22.40
CA HIS A 177 -4.02 14.99 -22.21
C HIS A 177 -3.15 13.71 -22.27
N GLU A 178 -1.85 13.84 -22.53
CA GLU A 178 -0.91 12.72 -22.64
C GLU A 178 -0.40 12.22 -21.28
N TRP A 179 -0.26 13.07 -20.25
CA TRP A 179 0.43 12.72 -19.01
C TRP A 179 -0.32 11.72 -18.13
N ASP A 180 -1.64 11.87 -18.01
CA ASP A 180 -2.43 10.92 -17.19
C ASP A 180 -2.43 9.50 -17.82
N PRO A 181 -2.76 9.31 -19.12
CA PRO A 181 -2.64 8.01 -19.75
C PRO A 181 -1.20 7.49 -19.79
N TRP A 182 -0.20 8.35 -20.03
CA TRP A 182 1.20 7.92 -20.03
C TRP A 182 1.65 7.33 -18.69
N LEU A 183 1.37 8.01 -17.58
CA LEU A 183 1.74 7.53 -16.25
C LEU A 183 0.94 6.29 -15.87
N CYS A 184 -0.35 6.26 -16.19
CA CYS A 184 -1.22 5.10 -15.97
C CYS A 184 -0.70 3.87 -16.73
N ASP A 185 -0.32 4.03 -17.99
CA ASP A 185 0.18 2.94 -18.83
C ASP A 185 1.57 2.47 -18.39
N SER A 186 2.45 3.38 -17.93
CA SER A 186 3.73 3.04 -17.31
C SER A 186 3.56 2.15 -16.07
N PHE A 187 2.63 2.49 -15.19
CA PHE A 187 2.33 1.66 -14.01
C PHE A 187 1.72 0.31 -14.39
N LYS A 188 0.77 0.28 -15.32
CA LYS A 188 0.17 -0.96 -15.82
C LYS A 188 1.18 -1.87 -16.53
N ALA A 189 2.11 -1.28 -17.29
CA ALA A 189 3.18 -2.02 -17.94
C ALA A 189 4.11 -2.71 -16.94
N ALA A 190 4.30 -2.10 -15.75
CA ALA A 190 5.02 -2.71 -14.64
C ALA A 190 4.20 -3.78 -13.88
N GLY A 191 2.93 -3.99 -14.23
CA GLY A 191 2.04 -4.96 -13.60
C GLY A 191 1.25 -4.42 -12.42
N LEU A 192 1.26 -3.10 -12.21
CA LEU A 192 0.49 -2.45 -11.15
C LEU A 192 -0.99 -2.32 -11.52
N GLU A 193 -1.85 -2.39 -10.51
CA GLU A 193 -3.26 -2.00 -10.60
C GLU A 193 -3.39 -0.52 -10.27
N VAL A 194 -3.85 0.29 -11.23
CA VAL A 194 -3.99 1.74 -11.06
C VAL A 194 -5.39 2.09 -10.59
N ILE A 195 -5.47 2.87 -9.51
CA ILE A 195 -6.71 3.38 -8.94
C ILE A 195 -6.73 4.89 -9.11
N GLN A 196 -7.71 5.42 -9.85
CA GLN A 196 -7.93 6.86 -9.99
C GLN A 196 -8.74 7.39 -8.80
N SER A 197 -8.31 8.54 -8.25
CA SER A 197 -8.97 9.19 -7.10
C SER A 197 -8.77 10.71 -7.14
N THR A 198 -9.35 11.41 -6.15
CA THR A 198 -8.96 12.78 -5.80
C THR A 198 -8.09 12.76 -4.54
N PRO A 199 -7.29 13.81 -4.27
CA PRO A 199 -6.46 13.90 -3.06
C PRO A 199 -7.28 13.72 -1.77
N GLU A 200 -8.42 14.39 -1.67
CA GLU A 200 -9.29 14.36 -0.49
C GLU A 200 -9.93 12.99 -0.28
N LYS A 201 -10.43 12.37 -1.36
CA LYS A 201 -10.97 11.00 -1.32
C LYS A 201 -9.90 10.01 -0.92
N HIS A 202 -8.69 10.16 -1.47
CA HIS A 202 -7.54 9.33 -1.11
C HIS A 202 -7.27 9.42 0.39
N ASP A 203 -7.08 10.63 0.94
CA ASP A 203 -6.71 10.80 2.36
C ASP A 203 -7.81 10.31 3.29
N ARG A 204 -9.09 10.51 2.91
CA ARG A 204 -10.23 9.96 3.65
C ARG A 204 -10.23 8.42 3.66
N ILE A 205 -9.92 7.76 2.55
CA ILE A 205 -9.85 6.30 2.50
C ILE A 205 -8.61 5.79 3.23
N MET A 206 -7.46 6.47 3.09
CA MET A 206 -6.22 6.11 3.80
C MET A 206 -6.32 6.33 5.30
N SER A 207 -7.19 7.19 5.78
CA SER A 207 -7.44 7.32 7.22
C SER A 207 -8.03 6.03 7.82
N VAL A 208 -8.75 5.23 7.04
CA VAL A 208 -9.21 3.89 7.46
C VAL A 208 -8.17 2.82 7.13
N VAL A 209 -7.65 2.80 5.90
CA VAL A 209 -6.74 1.74 5.42
C VAL A 209 -5.37 1.79 6.13
N GLN A 210 -4.87 2.97 6.42
CA GLN A 210 -3.56 3.16 7.08
C GLN A 210 -3.71 3.61 8.53
N VAL A 211 -4.30 4.79 8.79
CA VAL A 211 -4.32 5.36 10.15
C VAL A 211 -5.04 4.45 11.13
N LEU A 212 -6.26 4.00 10.84
CA LEU A 212 -6.99 3.10 11.74
C LEU A 212 -6.23 1.79 11.97
N THR A 213 -5.67 1.21 10.91
CA THR A 213 -4.93 -0.06 10.99
C THR A 213 -3.66 0.09 11.83
N HIS A 214 -2.88 1.14 11.62
CA HIS A 214 -1.65 1.38 12.40
C HIS A 214 -1.99 1.69 13.85
N TYR A 215 -2.88 2.64 14.08
CA TYR A 215 -3.31 3.05 15.41
C TYR A 215 -3.88 1.89 16.24
N SER A 216 -4.76 1.06 15.67
CA SER A 216 -5.28 -0.12 16.37
C SER A 216 -4.17 -1.11 16.73
N THR A 217 -3.23 -1.34 15.83
CA THR A 217 -2.07 -2.20 16.08
C THR A 217 -1.17 -1.65 17.19
N GLU A 218 -0.96 -0.33 17.20
CA GLU A 218 -0.18 0.35 18.27
C GLU A 218 -0.87 0.27 19.61
N VAL A 219 -2.19 0.46 19.64
CA VAL A 219 -3.01 0.30 20.86
C VAL A 219 -2.94 -1.14 21.37
N ILE A 220 -3.04 -2.14 20.49
CA ILE A 220 -2.88 -3.55 20.88
C ILE A 220 -1.50 -3.80 21.48
N GLY A 221 -0.43 -3.40 20.81
CA GLY A 221 0.93 -3.57 21.32
C GLY A 221 1.17 -2.86 22.65
N ARG A 222 0.67 -1.63 22.80
CA ARG A 222 0.75 -0.87 24.03
C ARG A 222 -0.05 -1.51 25.17
N THR A 223 -1.21 -2.09 24.86
CA THR A 223 -2.03 -2.82 25.81
C THR A 223 -1.32 -4.08 26.31
N MET A 224 -0.75 -4.87 25.39
CA MET A 224 0.04 -6.06 25.76
C MET A 224 1.20 -5.69 26.67
N GLN A 225 1.94 -4.63 26.35
CA GLN A 225 3.03 -4.13 27.19
C GLN A 225 2.54 -3.74 28.61
N ALA A 226 1.36 -3.11 28.70
CA ALA A 226 0.80 -2.67 29.99
C ALA A 226 0.30 -3.82 30.87
N LEU A 227 -0.07 -4.96 30.27
CA LEU A 227 -0.49 -6.16 30.98
C LEU A 227 0.67 -7.03 31.48
N ASP A 228 1.91 -6.71 31.08
CA ASP A 228 3.16 -7.35 31.52
C ASP A 228 3.17 -8.89 31.32
N VAL A 229 2.51 -9.36 30.26
CA VAL A 229 2.54 -10.78 29.84
C VAL A 229 3.67 -10.96 28.83
N SER A 230 4.56 -11.95 29.06
CA SER A 230 5.65 -12.19 28.13
C SER A 230 5.13 -12.75 26.80
N ILE A 231 5.80 -12.42 25.71
CA ILE A 231 5.45 -12.94 24.38
C ILE A 231 5.61 -14.47 24.36
N GLU A 232 6.68 -14.99 24.94
CA GLU A 232 6.97 -16.42 25.03
C GLU A 232 5.85 -17.17 25.77
N GLU A 233 5.43 -16.66 26.93
CA GLU A 233 4.34 -17.25 27.70
C GLU A 233 3.02 -17.21 26.91
N SER A 234 2.70 -16.11 26.26
CA SER A 234 1.48 -15.98 25.44
C SER A 234 1.48 -16.95 24.24
N LEU A 235 2.65 -17.24 23.68
CA LEU A 235 2.80 -18.19 22.57
C LEU A 235 2.57 -19.65 23.00
N GLU A 236 2.82 -20.01 24.27
CA GLU A 236 2.49 -21.35 24.77
C GLU A 236 0.97 -21.63 24.76
N PHE A 237 0.15 -20.59 24.87
CA PHE A 237 -1.31 -20.64 24.84
C PHE A 237 -1.90 -20.18 23.51
N THR A 238 -1.10 -20.14 22.45
CA THR A 238 -1.50 -19.53 21.18
C THR A 238 -2.62 -20.26 20.45
N SER A 239 -3.52 -19.50 19.83
CA SER A 239 -4.35 -19.97 18.72
C SER A 239 -3.79 -19.49 17.39
N PRO A 240 -4.10 -20.11 16.25
CA PRO A 240 -3.63 -19.64 14.95
C PRO A 240 -4.05 -18.18 14.65
N ILE A 241 -5.23 -17.75 15.10
CA ILE A 241 -5.71 -16.37 14.94
C ILE A 241 -4.86 -15.42 15.78
N TYR A 242 -4.67 -15.73 17.06
CA TYR A 242 -3.82 -14.92 17.95
C TYR A 242 -2.39 -14.82 17.41
N HIS A 243 -1.83 -15.93 16.93
CA HIS A 243 -0.49 -15.95 16.33
C HIS A 243 -0.40 -15.01 15.12
N MET A 244 -1.41 -14.99 14.25
CA MET A 244 -1.44 -14.09 13.09
C MET A 244 -1.50 -12.62 13.52
N GLU A 245 -2.34 -12.27 14.50
CA GLU A 245 -2.43 -10.90 15.05
C GLU A 245 -1.11 -10.47 15.69
N LEU A 246 -0.47 -11.36 16.47
CA LEU A 246 0.81 -11.09 17.10
C LEU A 246 1.92 -10.86 16.06
N LEU A 247 1.96 -11.67 14.98
CA LEU A 247 2.90 -11.47 13.88
C LEU A 247 2.70 -10.12 13.19
N MET A 248 1.46 -9.70 12.98
CA MET A 248 1.17 -8.40 12.37
C MET A 248 1.58 -7.23 13.28
N ALA A 249 1.29 -7.33 14.58
CA ALA A 249 1.70 -6.34 15.56
C ALA A 249 3.23 -6.25 15.66
N ALA A 250 3.92 -7.37 15.84
CA ALA A 250 5.37 -7.41 15.93
C ALA A 250 6.05 -6.89 14.63
N ARG A 251 5.51 -7.22 13.47
CA ARG A 251 5.97 -6.69 12.19
C ARG A 251 5.85 -5.16 12.11
N HIS A 252 4.78 -4.58 12.63
CA HIS A 252 4.59 -3.13 12.67
C HIS A 252 5.72 -2.47 13.48
N PHE A 253 5.96 -2.94 14.72
CA PHE A 253 6.99 -2.38 15.60
C PHE A 253 8.44 -2.69 15.17
N ALA A 254 8.65 -3.61 14.24
CA ALA A 254 9.96 -3.87 13.65
C ALA A 254 10.33 -2.89 12.52
N GLN A 255 9.44 -1.96 12.16
CA GLN A 255 9.66 -0.98 11.09
C GLN A 255 9.98 0.41 11.67
N SER A 256 10.09 1.41 10.77
CA SER A 256 10.48 2.77 11.16
C SER A 256 9.34 3.51 11.87
N PRO A 257 9.51 3.95 13.12
CA PRO A 257 8.52 4.78 13.81
C PRO A 257 8.34 6.14 13.13
N ASP A 258 9.37 6.66 12.45
CA ASP A 258 9.28 7.93 11.72
C ASP A 258 8.33 7.85 10.53
N LEU A 259 8.29 6.70 9.83
CA LEU A 259 7.37 6.50 8.73
C LEU A 259 5.92 6.47 9.22
N TYR A 260 5.63 5.66 10.25
CA TYR A 260 4.28 5.51 10.77
C TYR A 260 3.76 6.81 11.39
N SER A 261 4.57 7.46 12.24
CA SER A 261 4.19 8.75 12.81
C SER A 261 3.96 9.84 11.75
N ALA A 262 4.73 9.82 10.65
CA ALA A 262 4.51 10.77 9.57
C ALA A 262 3.20 10.49 8.81
N ILE A 263 2.86 9.23 8.54
CA ILE A 263 1.59 8.84 7.91
C ILE A 263 0.40 9.28 8.78
N GLU A 264 0.43 8.91 10.06
CA GLU A 264 -0.69 9.13 10.97
C GLU A 264 -0.88 10.60 11.31
N MET A 265 0.21 11.30 11.65
CA MET A 265 0.14 12.71 12.07
C MET A 265 -0.12 13.68 10.90
N SER A 266 0.11 13.25 9.66
CA SER A 266 -0.10 14.13 8.49
C SER A 266 -1.43 13.88 7.77
N ASN A 267 -2.17 12.82 8.08
CA ASN A 267 -3.48 12.63 7.48
C ASN A 267 -4.51 13.57 8.13
N PRO A 268 -5.23 14.39 7.35
CA PRO A 268 -6.18 15.37 7.89
C PRO A 268 -7.37 14.76 8.62
N ASN A 269 -7.62 13.44 8.47
CA ASN A 269 -8.74 12.74 9.11
C ASN A 269 -8.34 11.96 10.37
N THR A 270 -7.10 12.06 10.82
CA THR A 270 -6.57 11.26 11.96
C THR A 270 -7.36 11.47 13.24
N GLU A 271 -7.67 12.71 13.59
CA GLU A 271 -8.45 13.02 14.80
C GLU A 271 -9.82 12.34 14.78
N ALA A 272 -10.52 12.40 13.65
CA ALA A 272 -11.84 11.78 13.49
C ALA A 272 -11.78 10.25 13.68
N VAL A 273 -10.78 9.61 13.07
CA VAL A 273 -10.60 8.15 13.12
C VAL A 273 -10.22 7.68 14.52
N THR A 274 -9.21 8.30 15.14
CA THR A 274 -8.75 7.91 16.48
C THR A 274 -9.82 8.16 17.54
N SER A 275 -10.58 9.26 17.42
CA SER A 275 -11.73 9.53 18.28
C SER A 275 -12.85 8.51 18.11
N ALA A 276 -13.15 8.07 16.88
CA ALA A 276 -14.14 7.03 16.62
C ALA A 276 -13.72 5.69 17.23
N PHE A 277 -12.44 5.30 17.06
CA PHE A 277 -11.90 4.09 17.67
C PHE A 277 -12.02 4.10 19.19
N THR A 278 -11.63 5.20 19.84
CA THR A 278 -11.69 5.32 21.30
C THR A 278 -13.13 5.21 21.82
N ARG A 279 -14.10 5.84 21.15
CA ARG A 279 -15.53 5.71 21.52
C ARG A 279 -16.03 4.29 21.38
N ALA A 280 -15.72 3.62 20.25
CA ALA A 280 -16.12 2.23 20.02
C ALA A 280 -15.49 1.29 21.06
N ALA A 281 -14.22 1.49 21.41
CA ALA A 281 -13.55 0.71 22.44
C ALA A 281 -14.21 0.88 23.84
N GLU A 282 -14.57 2.09 24.22
CA GLU A 282 -15.24 2.34 25.51
C GLU A 282 -16.69 1.82 25.54
N GLU A 283 -17.42 1.92 24.42
CA GLU A 283 -18.74 1.32 24.28
C GLU A 283 -18.69 -0.21 24.47
N MET A 284 -17.82 -0.90 23.73
CA MET A 284 -17.65 -2.35 23.86
C MET A 284 -17.18 -2.74 25.27
N ARG A 285 -16.26 -1.98 25.86
CA ARG A 285 -15.81 -2.17 27.22
C ARG A 285 -16.98 -2.07 28.20
N SER A 286 -17.85 -1.07 28.06
CA SER A 286 -19.01 -0.86 28.93
C SER A 286 -19.97 -2.06 28.87
N LEU A 287 -20.32 -2.54 27.68
CA LEU A 287 -21.20 -3.71 27.50
C LEU A 287 -20.61 -4.96 28.20
N ILE A 288 -19.30 -5.19 28.02
CA ILE A 288 -18.62 -6.37 28.57
C ILE A 288 -18.57 -6.31 30.11
N ILE A 289 -18.15 -5.18 30.69
CA ILE A 289 -17.99 -5.03 32.16
C ILE A 289 -19.34 -5.09 32.88
N ASN A 290 -20.39 -4.54 32.27
CA ASN A 290 -21.73 -4.57 32.85
C ASN A 290 -22.48 -5.89 32.62
N GLY A 291 -21.91 -6.82 31.85
CA GLY A 291 -22.54 -8.10 31.51
C GLY A 291 -23.80 -7.93 30.64
N ASP A 292 -23.89 -6.83 29.88
CA ASP A 292 -25.02 -6.55 29.00
C ASP A 292 -24.97 -7.40 27.72
N GLN A 293 -25.48 -8.62 27.83
CA GLN A 293 -25.49 -9.59 26.73
C GLN A 293 -26.40 -9.15 25.57
N ASP A 294 -27.50 -8.47 25.87
CA ASP A 294 -28.45 -8.06 24.82
C ASP A 294 -27.92 -6.88 24.03
N GLY A 295 -27.34 -5.89 24.71
CA GLY A 295 -26.61 -4.81 24.07
C GLY A 295 -25.45 -5.32 23.24
N PHE A 296 -24.67 -6.27 23.76
CA PHE A 296 -23.58 -6.89 23.01
C PHE A 296 -24.05 -7.58 21.72
N ARG A 297 -25.12 -8.39 21.78
CA ARG A 297 -25.71 -9.05 20.61
C ARG A 297 -26.20 -8.05 19.57
N THR A 298 -26.84 -6.96 20.03
CA THR A 298 -27.35 -5.91 19.15
C THR A 298 -26.19 -5.25 18.40
N THR A 299 -25.16 -4.76 19.11
CA THR A 299 -24.00 -4.13 18.50
C THR A 299 -23.24 -5.09 17.57
N PHE A 300 -23.09 -6.35 17.98
CA PHE A 300 -22.46 -7.38 17.13
C PHE A 300 -23.27 -7.62 15.83
N GLY A 301 -24.59 -7.64 15.92
CA GLY A 301 -25.50 -7.76 14.77
C GLY A 301 -25.34 -6.61 13.80
N GLU A 302 -25.37 -5.37 14.30
CA GLU A 302 -25.18 -4.15 13.50
C GLU A 302 -23.85 -4.14 12.74
N VAL A 303 -22.77 -4.54 13.40
CA VAL A 303 -21.44 -4.64 12.77
C VAL A 303 -21.40 -5.79 11.75
N SER A 304 -22.05 -6.93 12.05
CA SER A 304 -22.18 -8.05 11.11
C SER A 304 -22.92 -7.63 9.84
N ASP A 305 -24.00 -6.88 9.98
CA ASP A 305 -24.79 -6.35 8.85
C ASP A 305 -23.97 -5.35 8.02
N PHE A 306 -23.16 -4.52 8.67
CA PHE A 306 -22.22 -3.62 7.98
C PHE A 306 -21.21 -4.39 7.10
N PHE A 307 -20.66 -5.51 7.58
CA PHE A 307 -19.77 -6.35 6.79
C PHE A 307 -20.49 -7.16 5.71
N GLY A 308 -21.73 -7.53 5.92
CA GLY A 308 -22.58 -8.24 4.95
C GLY A 308 -21.94 -9.48 4.35
N ASP A 309 -22.05 -9.65 3.03
CA ASP A 309 -21.48 -10.81 2.32
C ASP A 309 -19.94 -10.89 2.37
N PHE A 310 -19.25 -9.79 2.68
CA PHE A 310 -17.80 -9.82 2.88
C PHE A 310 -17.39 -10.76 4.02
N SER A 311 -18.21 -10.87 5.08
CA SER A 311 -17.94 -11.77 6.21
C SER A 311 -17.77 -13.23 5.78
N LYS A 312 -18.61 -13.72 4.84
CA LYS A 312 -18.53 -15.09 4.31
C LYS A 312 -17.24 -15.31 3.51
N LYS A 313 -16.88 -14.31 2.68
CA LYS A 313 -15.63 -14.32 1.92
C LYS A 313 -14.41 -14.28 2.84
N ALA A 314 -14.46 -13.45 3.87
CA ALA A 314 -13.39 -13.32 4.85
C ALA A 314 -13.12 -14.64 5.60
N LEU A 315 -14.17 -15.40 5.98
CA LEU A 315 -14.02 -16.70 6.61
C LEU A 315 -13.23 -17.67 5.71
N VAL A 316 -13.55 -17.73 4.42
CA VAL A 316 -12.85 -18.62 3.48
C VAL A 316 -11.39 -18.21 3.29
N GLU A 317 -11.13 -16.91 3.08
CA GLU A 317 -9.78 -16.41 2.86
C GLU A 317 -8.90 -16.50 4.11
N SER A 318 -9.45 -16.18 5.30
CA SER A 318 -8.70 -16.27 6.55
C SER A 318 -8.42 -17.73 6.95
N SER A 319 -9.36 -18.66 6.74
CA SER A 319 -9.12 -20.08 6.94
C SER A 319 -7.96 -20.60 6.10
N TYR A 320 -7.89 -20.18 4.83
CA TYR A 320 -6.76 -20.52 3.96
C TYR A 320 -5.42 -20.00 4.51
N LEU A 321 -5.36 -18.76 5.02
CA LEU A 321 -4.15 -18.18 5.61
C LEU A 321 -3.75 -18.90 6.91
N ILE A 322 -4.73 -19.22 7.74
CA ILE A 322 -4.55 -19.97 9.00
C ILE A 322 -3.93 -21.34 8.73
N ASP A 323 -4.46 -22.08 7.74
CA ASP A 323 -3.91 -23.39 7.36
C ASP A 323 -2.44 -23.26 6.91
N ARG A 324 -2.10 -22.21 6.15
CA ARG A 324 -0.70 -21.94 5.72
C ARG A 324 0.22 -21.59 6.89
N LEU A 325 -0.31 -20.95 7.92
CA LEU A 325 0.47 -20.62 9.11
C LEU A 325 0.82 -21.88 9.90
N VAL A 326 -0.16 -22.78 10.10
CA VAL A 326 0.03 -24.04 10.83
C VAL A 326 0.99 -25.01 10.12
N GLU A 327 1.07 -24.97 8.78
CA GLU A 327 2.03 -25.80 8.02
C GLU A 327 3.52 -25.43 8.24
N ARG A 328 3.78 -24.28 8.86
CA ARG A 328 5.16 -23.82 9.15
C ARG A 328 5.65 -24.20 10.54
N THR A 329 4.76 -24.67 11.39
CA THR A 329 5.07 -25.16 12.73
C THR A 329 5.23 -26.67 12.73
#